data_2cc95b66578e069a1afeef3f132bd02a
#
_entry.id   2cc95b66578e069a1afeef3f132bd02a
#
_cell.length_a   1.000
_cell.length_b   1.000
_cell.length_c   1.000
_cell.angle_alpha   90.00
_cell.angle_beta   90.00
_cell.angle_gamma   90.00
#
_symmetry.space_group_name_H-M   'P 1'
#
loop_
_entity.id
_entity.type
_entity.pdbx_description
1 polymer ?
#
loop_
_entity_poly.entity_id
_entity_poly.type
_entity_poly.pdbx_seq_one_letter_code
_entity_poly.pdbx_strand_id
1 'polypeptide(L)'
;MENKVKISAQNLNLYYGENHALKNINLDLYENKITAFIGPSGCGKSTFLKTLNRMNDLVPNVKIEGTVLLDDENIYDPQVDTTLLRKKVGMVFQQPNPFPMSIYDNIAYGPRIHGIKNKAHLDEIVERSLRGAALWDEVSDRLKKSALGLSGGQQQRLCIARALAVEPEVLLMDEPTSALDPISTLKIEDLMDDLKSRYTVAIVTHNMQQAARIADYTAFFLVGEVVEYASTNELFTMPKDKRTEDYITGRFG
;
A
#
# COMPACT_ATOMS: atom_id res chain seq x y z
N MET A 1 -12.48 9.17 -20.59
CA MET A 1 -11.77 10.16 -19.76
C MET A 1 -10.37 9.63 -19.55
N GLU A 2 -9.33 10.43 -19.80
CA GLU A 2 -7.96 10.05 -19.47
C GLU A 2 -7.85 9.89 -17.95
N ASN A 3 -7.20 8.80 -17.50
CA ASN A 3 -6.96 8.60 -16.09
C ASN A 3 -5.90 9.60 -15.62
N LYS A 4 -6.21 10.37 -14.57
CA LYS A 4 -5.25 11.30 -13.97
C LYS A 4 -4.17 10.51 -13.24
N VAL A 5 -2.90 10.82 -13.50
CA VAL A 5 -1.77 10.22 -12.79
C VAL A 5 -1.68 10.84 -11.40
N LYS A 6 -1.56 10.00 -10.37
CA LYS A 6 -1.38 10.41 -8.98
C LYS A 6 0.08 10.29 -8.54
N ILE A 7 0.74 9.18 -8.88
CA ILE A 7 2.18 9.00 -8.67
C ILE A 7 2.81 8.56 -9.99
N SER A 8 3.95 9.16 -10.34
CA SER A 8 4.76 8.76 -11.51
C SER A 8 6.20 8.48 -11.08
N ALA A 9 6.67 7.27 -11.33
CA ALA A 9 8.07 6.91 -11.22
C ALA A 9 8.72 6.98 -12.61
N GLN A 10 9.86 7.70 -12.73
CA GLN A 10 10.53 7.95 -13.99
C GLN A 10 12.02 7.63 -13.88
N ASN A 11 12.49 6.68 -14.68
CA ASN A 11 13.87 6.20 -14.73
C ASN A 11 14.42 5.86 -13.34
N LEU A 12 13.55 5.32 -12.47
CA LEU A 12 13.86 5.07 -11.07
C LEU A 12 14.82 3.89 -10.92
N ASN A 13 15.97 4.15 -10.29
CA ASN A 13 16.92 3.15 -9.88
C ASN A 13 17.12 3.20 -8.37
N LEU A 14 17.27 2.05 -7.73
CA LEU A 14 17.55 1.96 -6.30
C LEU A 14 18.65 0.92 -6.05
N TYR A 15 19.59 1.31 -5.21
CA TYR A 15 20.71 0.48 -4.79
C TYR A 15 20.74 0.34 -3.28
N TYR A 16 20.98 -0.88 -2.80
CA TYR A 16 21.36 -1.18 -1.43
C TYR A 16 22.86 -1.55 -1.41
N GLY A 17 23.71 -0.57 -1.09
CA GLY A 17 25.15 -0.71 -1.31
C GLY A 17 25.46 -0.96 -2.79
N GLU A 18 26.07 -2.11 -3.10
CA GLU A 18 26.38 -2.52 -4.49
C GLU A 18 25.20 -3.24 -5.20
N ASN A 19 24.17 -3.65 -4.46
CA ASN A 19 23.04 -4.38 -5.04
C ASN A 19 22.06 -3.44 -5.75
N HIS A 20 21.94 -3.54 -7.07
CA HIS A 20 20.99 -2.81 -7.90
C HIS A 20 19.60 -3.46 -7.80
N ALA A 21 18.80 -3.02 -6.85
CA ALA A 21 17.52 -3.64 -6.48
C ALA A 21 16.36 -3.21 -7.37
N LEU A 22 16.34 -1.96 -7.88
CA LEU A 22 15.37 -1.48 -8.87
C LEU A 22 16.11 -0.89 -10.06
N LYS A 23 15.69 -1.25 -11.27
CA LYS A 23 16.40 -0.97 -12.52
C LYS A 23 15.49 -0.25 -13.49
N ASN A 24 15.73 1.07 -13.66
CA ASN A 24 15.05 1.91 -14.63
C ASN A 24 13.52 1.76 -14.63
N ILE A 25 12.91 1.79 -13.44
CA ILE A 25 11.45 1.65 -13.30
C ILE A 25 10.77 2.90 -13.85
N ASN A 26 9.82 2.69 -14.76
CA ASN A 26 8.89 3.70 -15.28
C ASN A 26 7.48 3.17 -15.07
N LEU A 27 6.70 3.81 -14.19
CA LEU A 27 5.38 3.33 -13.80
C LEU A 27 4.53 4.45 -13.22
N ASP A 28 3.29 4.55 -13.70
CA ASP A 28 2.29 5.51 -13.24
C ASP A 28 1.21 4.83 -12.41
N LEU A 29 0.85 5.44 -11.27
CA LEU A 29 -0.32 5.07 -10.48
C LEU A 29 -1.42 6.08 -10.74
N TYR A 30 -2.59 5.62 -11.14
CA TYR A 30 -3.71 6.48 -11.47
C TYR A 30 -4.58 6.79 -10.25
N GLU A 31 -5.09 8.02 -10.18
CA GLU A 31 -5.94 8.51 -9.10
C GLU A 31 -7.20 7.64 -8.94
N ASN A 32 -7.52 7.28 -7.69
CA ASN A 32 -8.68 6.45 -7.34
C ASN A 32 -8.73 5.10 -8.08
N LYS A 33 -7.55 4.50 -8.29
CA LYS A 33 -7.39 3.17 -8.87
C LYS A 33 -6.56 2.28 -7.95
N ILE A 34 -6.78 0.97 -8.06
CA ILE A 34 -5.94 -0.04 -7.43
C ILE A 34 -4.92 -0.53 -8.45
N THR A 35 -3.63 -0.38 -8.12
CA THR A 35 -2.53 -0.97 -8.89
C THR A 35 -1.88 -2.09 -8.11
N ALA A 36 -1.88 -3.32 -8.64
CA ALA A 36 -1.22 -4.46 -8.05
C ALA A 36 0.19 -4.65 -8.59
N PHE A 37 1.14 -4.96 -7.71
CA PHE A 37 2.49 -5.38 -8.05
C PHE A 37 2.62 -6.88 -7.81
N ILE A 38 2.82 -7.65 -8.88
CA ILE A 38 2.98 -9.10 -8.84
C ILE A 38 4.39 -9.50 -9.30
N GLY A 39 4.82 -10.71 -8.97
CA GLY A 39 6.14 -11.26 -9.34
C GLY A 39 6.73 -12.13 -8.25
N PRO A 40 7.83 -12.84 -8.53
CA PRO A 40 8.48 -13.74 -7.57
C PRO A 40 8.99 -13.00 -6.32
N SER A 41 9.24 -13.74 -5.24
CA SER A 41 9.83 -13.17 -4.03
C SER A 41 11.21 -12.58 -4.32
N GLY A 42 11.52 -11.42 -3.71
CA GLY A 42 12.80 -10.74 -3.89
C GLY A 42 12.97 -9.97 -5.21
N CYS A 43 11.96 -9.90 -6.09
CA CYS A 43 12.07 -9.20 -7.38
C CYS A 43 11.97 -7.66 -7.31
N GLY A 44 11.82 -7.05 -6.12
CA GLY A 44 11.83 -5.59 -5.95
C GLY A 44 10.47 -4.93 -5.64
N LYS A 45 9.35 -5.65 -5.62
CA LYS A 45 7.99 -5.09 -5.38
C LYS A 45 7.87 -4.24 -4.11
N SER A 46 8.22 -4.82 -2.96
CA SER A 46 8.17 -4.10 -1.68
C SER A 46 9.21 -2.98 -1.59
N THR A 47 10.35 -3.12 -2.28
CA THR A 47 11.34 -2.05 -2.42
C THR A 47 10.74 -0.89 -3.20
N PHE A 48 10.10 -1.15 -4.34
CA PHE A 48 9.41 -0.12 -5.12
C PHE A 48 8.28 0.53 -4.33
N LEU A 49 7.42 -0.27 -3.68
CA LEU A 49 6.33 0.25 -2.86
C LEU A 49 6.84 1.23 -1.79
N LYS A 50 7.91 0.86 -1.05
CA LYS A 50 8.54 1.68 -0.01
C LYS A 50 9.24 2.93 -0.55
N THR A 51 9.60 2.95 -1.82
CA THR A 51 10.19 4.12 -2.47
C THR A 51 9.15 5.24 -2.62
N LEU A 52 7.86 4.89 -2.81
CA LEU A 52 6.78 5.85 -3.05
C LEU A 52 6.45 6.73 -1.83
N ASN A 53 6.90 6.37 -0.63
CA ASN A 53 6.75 7.18 0.59
C ASN A 53 8.07 7.41 1.35
N ARG A 54 9.20 7.19 0.68
CA ARG A 54 10.54 7.39 1.21
C ARG A 54 10.88 6.55 2.44
N MET A 55 10.20 5.39 2.61
CA MET A 55 10.54 4.45 3.70
C MET A 55 11.93 3.81 3.52
N ASN A 56 12.43 3.73 2.27
CA ASN A 56 13.77 3.23 2.00
C ASN A 56 14.88 4.16 2.52
N ASP A 57 14.60 5.45 2.77
CA ASP A 57 15.55 6.38 3.40
C ASP A 57 16.00 5.93 4.81
N LEU A 58 15.23 5.04 5.44
CA LEU A 58 15.57 4.47 6.75
C LEU A 58 16.58 3.30 6.65
N VAL A 59 16.90 2.84 5.44
CA VAL A 59 17.85 1.75 5.22
C VAL A 59 19.24 2.35 5.00
N PRO A 60 20.27 1.91 5.77
CA PRO A 60 21.64 2.39 5.57
C PRO A 60 22.14 2.10 4.15
N ASN A 61 22.96 3.02 3.61
CA ASN A 61 23.59 2.90 2.29
C ASN A 61 22.61 2.70 1.12
N VAL A 62 21.39 3.22 1.24
CA VAL A 62 20.47 3.29 0.10
C VAL A 62 20.86 4.45 -0.80
N LYS A 63 20.87 4.19 -2.12
CA LYS A 63 21.02 5.21 -3.15
C LYS A 63 19.84 5.11 -4.10
N ILE A 64 19.19 6.25 -4.37
CA ILE A 64 18.03 6.35 -5.26
C ILE A 64 18.34 7.37 -6.34
N GLU A 65 18.13 7.00 -7.60
CA GLU A 65 18.31 7.83 -8.78
C GLU A 65 17.02 7.83 -9.60
N GLY A 66 16.80 8.86 -10.42
CA GLY A 66 15.54 9.06 -11.14
C GLY A 66 14.58 9.97 -10.37
N THR A 67 13.31 9.93 -10.73
CA THR A 67 12.30 10.85 -10.18
C THR A 67 11.07 10.07 -9.75
N VAL A 68 10.48 10.46 -8.62
CA VAL A 68 9.15 10.01 -8.20
C VAL A 68 8.30 11.24 -7.93
N LEU A 69 7.25 11.40 -8.69
CA LEU A 69 6.32 12.54 -8.59
C LEU A 69 5.05 12.11 -7.84
N LEU A 70 4.57 12.93 -6.93
CA LEU A 70 3.23 12.89 -6.35
C LEU A 70 2.53 14.20 -6.71
N ASP A 71 1.45 14.14 -7.50
CA ASP A 71 0.77 15.34 -8.05
C ASP A 71 1.77 16.32 -8.70
N ASP A 72 2.67 15.80 -9.55
CA ASP A 72 3.72 16.53 -10.26
C ASP A 72 4.86 17.11 -9.37
N GLU A 73 4.83 16.92 -8.06
CA GLU A 73 5.90 17.31 -7.14
C GLU A 73 6.88 16.16 -6.88
N ASN A 74 8.19 16.39 -7.08
CA ASN A 74 9.20 15.36 -6.82
C ASN A 74 9.34 15.10 -5.31
N ILE A 75 8.95 13.90 -4.86
CA ILE A 75 9.00 13.54 -3.44
C ILE A 75 10.43 13.43 -2.88
N TYR A 76 11.46 13.38 -3.73
CA TYR A 76 12.88 13.35 -3.35
C TYR A 76 13.55 14.73 -3.37
N ASP A 77 12.79 15.81 -3.62
CA ASP A 77 13.33 17.15 -3.46
C ASP A 77 13.79 17.36 -2.00
N PRO A 78 14.99 17.95 -1.76
CA PRO A 78 15.51 18.20 -0.41
C PRO A 78 14.60 19.05 0.49
N GLN A 79 13.68 19.82 -0.08
CA GLN A 79 12.74 20.65 0.67
C GLN A 79 11.48 19.90 1.11
N VAL A 80 11.25 18.68 0.64
CA VAL A 80 10.06 17.89 0.98
C VAL A 80 10.10 17.45 2.44
N ASP A 81 9.09 17.85 3.21
CA ASP A 81 8.85 17.32 4.56
C ASP A 81 8.35 15.86 4.47
N THR A 82 9.21 14.92 4.87
CA THR A 82 8.89 13.49 4.83
C THR A 82 7.76 13.10 5.78
N THR A 83 7.51 13.88 6.84
CA THR A 83 6.38 13.64 7.74
C THR A 83 5.05 13.97 7.05
N LEU A 84 5.00 15.08 6.35
CA LEU A 84 3.83 15.47 5.55
C LEU A 84 3.64 14.53 4.35
N LEU A 85 4.72 14.13 3.69
CA LEU A 85 4.65 13.12 2.63
C LEU A 85 4.03 11.81 3.14
N ARG A 86 4.50 11.28 4.27
CA ARG A 86 3.98 10.03 4.85
C ARG A 86 2.58 10.14 5.43
N LYS A 87 2.10 11.36 5.68
CA LYS A 87 0.68 11.61 5.96
C LYS A 87 -0.16 11.45 4.69
N LYS A 88 0.30 12.00 3.54
CA LYS A 88 -0.38 11.88 2.25
C LYS A 88 -0.30 10.46 1.68
N VAL A 89 0.83 9.77 1.88
CA VAL A 89 1.11 8.42 1.34
C VAL A 89 1.27 7.45 2.50
N GLY A 90 0.13 6.94 2.99
CA GLY A 90 0.05 5.99 4.10
C GLY A 90 0.54 4.60 3.71
N MET A 91 0.96 3.81 4.70
CA MET A 91 1.45 2.45 4.47
C MET A 91 0.89 1.43 5.46
N VAL A 92 0.48 0.28 4.94
CA VAL A 92 0.10 -0.92 5.69
C VAL A 92 1.12 -2.01 5.39
N PHE A 93 1.71 -2.58 6.44
CA PHE A 93 2.76 -3.58 6.34
C PHE A 93 2.21 -5.00 6.25
N GLN A 94 3.02 -5.92 5.77
CA GLN A 94 2.71 -7.34 5.62
C GLN A 94 2.28 -7.99 6.95
N GLN A 95 3.05 -7.74 8.02
CA GLN A 95 2.67 -8.19 9.35
C GLN A 95 1.90 -7.08 10.08
N PRO A 96 0.76 -7.41 10.70
CA PRO A 96 0.06 -6.47 11.54
C PRO A 96 0.98 -5.94 12.63
N ASN A 97 1.02 -4.63 12.80
CA ASN A 97 1.88 -3.96 13.77
C ASN A 97 1.11 -2.93 14.63
N PRO A 98 0.04 -3.37 15.31
CA PRO A 98 -0.65 -2.46 16.21
C PRO A 98 0.29 -2.00 17.33
N PHE A 99 0.16 -0.74 17.73
CA PHE A 99 0.88 -0.24 18.89
C PHE A 99 0.38 -0.94 20.17
N PRO A 100 1.22 -1.12 21.21
CA PRO A 100 0.82 -1.71 22.50
C PRO A 100 -0.04 -0.74 23.32
N MET A 101 -1.15 -0.31 22.71
CA MET A 101 -2.12 0.65 23.20
C MET A 101 -3.53 0.10 23.02
N SER A 102 -4.55 0.88 23.45
CA SER A 102 -5.94 0.56 23.19
C SER A 102 -6.26 0.61 21.68
N ILE A 103 -7.37 -0.01 21.28
CA ILE A 103 -7.89 0.08 19.92
C ILE A 103 -8.11 1.55 19.54
N TYR A 104 -8.75 2.31 20.44
CA TYR A 104 -8.97 3.75 20.27
C TYR A 104 -7.68 4.52 20.04
N ASP A 105 -6.68 4.32 20.93
CA ASP A 105 -5.45 5.09 20.89
C ASP A 105 -4.58 4.75 19.67
N ASN A 106 -4.65 3.52 19.15
CA ASN A 106 -4.02 3.17 17.88
C ASN A 106 -4.47 4.08 16.73
N ILE A 107 -5.77 4.37 16.66
CA ILE A 107 -6.34 5.19 15.58
C ILE A 107 -6.15 6.68 15.87
N ALA A 108 -6.42 7.10 17.12
CA ALA A 108 -6.29 8.50 17.52
C ALA A 108 -4.83 9.00 17.55
N TYR A 109 -3.84 8.11 17.48
CA TYR A 109 -2.41 8.45 17.58
C TYR A 109 -1.97 9.42 16.46
N GLY A 110 -2.21 9.06 15.20
CA GLY A 110 -1.87 9.91 14.05
C GLY A 110 -2.54 11.29 14.11
N PRO A 111 -3.87 11.38 14.20
CA PRO A 111 -4.58 12.65 14.36
C PRO A 111 -4.05 13.54 15.50
N ARG A 112 -3.73 12.94 16.66
CA ARG A 112 -3.15 13.70 17.80
C ARG A 112 -1.78 14.30 17.48
N ILE A 113 -0.90 13.54 16.82
CA ILE A 113 0.43 14.05 16.38
C ILE A 113 0.25 15.21 15.41
N HIS A 114 -0.75 15.14 14.54
CA HIS A 114 -1.09 16.21 13.60
C HIS A 114 -1.93 17.34 14.21
N GLY A 115 -2.00 17.42 15.55
CA GLY A 115 -2.53 18.57 16.28
C GLY A 115 -4.02 18.51 16.63
N ILE A 116 -4.74 17.42 16.34
CA ILE A 116 -6.16 17.27 16.70
C ILE A 116 -6.24 16.93 18.18
N LYS A 117 -6.74 17.87 19.00
CA LYS A 117 -6.88 17.73 20.46
C LYS A 117 -8.33 17.60 20.93
N ASN A 118 -9.29 18.02 20.11
CA ASN A 118 -10.71 17.97 20.47
C ASN A 118 -11.17 16.51 20.56
N LYS A 119 -11.69 16.13 21.72
CA LYS A 119 -12.08 14.75 21.99
C LYS A 119 -13.25 14.30 21.09
N ALA A 120 -14.28 15.12 20.90
CA ALA A 120 -15.42 14.77 20.08
C ALA A 120 -14.99 14.54 18.62
N HIS A 121 -14.11 15.37 18.08
CA HIS A 121 -13.57 15.20 16.74
C HIS A 121 -12.68 13.94 16.63
N LEU A 122 -11.90 13.59 17.67
CA LEU A 122 -11.16 12.33 17.70
C LEU A 122 -12.12 11.12 17.74
N ASP A 123 -13.22 11.20 18.49
CA ASP A 123 -14.21 10.13 18.55
C ASP A 123 -14.86 9.89 17.16
N GLU A 124 -15.17 10.94 16.42
CA GLU A 124 -15.67 10.87 15.03
C GLU A 124 -14.65 10.24 14.06
N ILE A 125 -13.37 10.65 14.17
CA ILE A 125 -12.29 10.08 13.34
C ILE A 125 -12.13 8.59 13.64
N VAL A 126 -12.14 8.20 14.93
CA VAL A 126 -11.98 6.79 15.33
C VAL A 126 -13.12 5.95 14.79
N GLU A 127 -14.38 6.39 14.97
CA GLU A 127 -15.54 5.66 14.46
C GLU A 127 -15.47 5.55 12.92
N ARG A 128 -15.29 6.67 12.21
CA ARG A 128 -15.21 6.70 10.76
C ARG A 128 -14.11 5.79 10.22
N SER A 129 -12.92 5.80 10.84
CA SER A 129 -11.79 4.99 10.41
C SER A 129 -12.02 3.50 10.66
N LEU A 130 -12.63 3.13 11.79
CA LEU A 130 -13.01 1.75 12.08
C LEU A 130 -14.11 1.24 11.14
N ARG A 131 -15.09 2.06 10.80
CA ARG A 131 -16.12 1.74 9.79
C ARG A 131 -15.49 1.59 8.41
N GLY A 132 -14.61 2.55 8.02
CA GLY A 132 -13.86 2.51 6.78
C GLY A 132 -12.90 1.32 6.65
N ALA A 133 -12.60 0.61 7.74
CA ALA A 133 -11.81 -0.63 7.76
C ALA A 133 -12.67 -1.88 8.06
N ALA A 134 -14.01 -1.78 7.99
CA ALA A 134 -14.97 -2.84 8.30
C ALA A 134 -14.71 -3.52 9.65
N LEU A 135 -14.30 -2.76 10.67
CA LEU A 135 -13.93 -3.28 12.00
C LEU A 135 -14.82 -2.76 13.13
N TRP A 136 -15.61 -1.68 12.91
CA TRP A 136 -16.39 -1.03 13.93
C TRP A 136 -17.33 -1.98 14.68
N ASP A 137 -18.11 -2.76 13.96
CA ASP A 137 -19.13 -3.65 14.56
C ASP A 137 -18.53 -4.77 15.42
N GLU A 138 -17.24 -5.08 15.20
CA GLU A 138 -16.53 -6.11 15.97
C GLU A 138 -15.86 -5.58 17.25
N VAL A 139 -15.63 -4.25 17.35
CA VAL A 139 -14.81 -3.67 18.43
C VAL A 139 -15.42 -2.45 19.13
N SER A 140 -16.54 -1.94 18.70
CA SER A 140 -17.16 -0.69 19.21
C SER A 140 -17.45 -0.74 20.71
N ASP A 141 -17.75 -1.92 21.27
CA ASP A 141 -17.99 -2.17 22.70
C ASP A 141 -16.72 -2.22 23.56
N ARG A 142 -15.53 -2.31 22.92
CA ARG A 142 -14.26 -2.57 23.59
C ARG A 142 -13.09 -1.69 23.11
N LEU A 143 -13.36 -0.47 22.65
CA LEU A 143 -12.38 0.47 22.12
C LEU A 143 -11.22 0.77 23.08
N LYS A 144 -11.45 0.67 24.40
CA LYS A 144 -10.43 0.88 25.44
C LYS A 144 -9.60 -0.36 25.76
N LYS A 145 -9.91 -1.52 25.17
CA LYS A 145 -9.10 -2.74 25.35
C LYS A 145 -7.85 -2.69 24.50
N SER A 146 -6.83 -3.47 24.92
CA SER A 146 -5.57 -3.57 24.19
C SER A 146 -5.79 -4.09 22.77
N ALA A 147 -5.16 -3.44 21.79
CA ALA A 147 -5.18 -3.86 20.40
C ALA A 147 -4.46 -5.20 20.17
N LEU A 148 -3.51 -5.56 21.04
CA LEU A 148 -2.76 -6.83 20.95
C LEU A 148 -3.64 -8.06 21.22
N GLY A 149 -4.81 -7.89 21.83
CA GLY A 149 -5.78 -8.98 22.06
C GLY A 149 -6.71 -9.26 20.89
N LEU A 150 -6.58 -8.54 19.77
CA LEU A 150 -7.34 -8.77 18.54
C LEU A 150 -6.79 -9.97 17.76
N SER A 151 -7.65 -10.62 16.95
CA SER A 151 -7.19 -11.63 15.99
C SER A 151 -6.30 -11.01 14.90
N GLY A 152 -5.49 -11.81 14.19
CA GLY A 152 -4.59 -11.32 13.15
C GLY A 152 -5.32 -10.48 12.09
N GLY A 153 -6.47 -10.95 11.60
CA GLY A 153 -7.29 -10.20 10.64
C GLY A 153 -7.87 -8.90 11.22
N GLN A 154 -8.26 -8.90 12.49
CA GLN A 154 -8.70 -7.69 13.19
C GLN A 154 -7.54 -6.69 13.38
N GLN A 155 -6.35 -7.19 13.74
CA GLN A 155 -5.15 -6.34 13.86
C GLN A 155 -4.77 -5.71 12.53
N GLN A 156 -4.86 -6.46 11.43
CA GLN A 156 -4.58 -5.93 10.09
C GLN A 156 -5.58 -4.84 9.70
N ARG A 157 -6.88 -5.07 9.91
CA ARG A 157 -7.90 -4.04 9.66
C ARG A 157 -7.74 -2.84 10.61
N LEU A 158 -7.27 -3.03 11.84
CA LEU A 158 -6.91 -1.92 12.72
C LEU A 158 -5.74 -1.11 12.16
N CYS A 159 -4.71 -1.75 11.59
CA CYS A 159 -3.60 -1.05 10.93
C CYS A 159 -4.07 -0.27 9.69
N ILE A 160 -5.04 -0.81 8.93
CA ILE A 160 -5.70 -0.08 7.85
C ILE A 160 -6.45 1.12 8.41
N ALA A 161 -7.31 0.94 9.44
CA ALA A 161 -8.05 2.02 10.08
C ALA A 161 -7.11 3.14 10.60
N ARG A 162 -5.97 2.76 11.18
CA ARG A 162 -4.94 3.70 11.64
C ARG A 162 -4.35 4.52 10.49
N ALA A 163 -4.10 3.89 9.34
CA ALA A 163 -3.64 4.59 8.16
C ALA A 163 -4.70 5.56 7.60
N LEU A 164 -5.98 5.15 7.59
CA LEU A 164 -7.09 5.98 7.12
C LEU A 164 -7.38 7.18 8.04
N ALA A 165 -7.04 7.10 9.33
CA ALA A 165 -7.33 8.14 10.33
C ALA A 165 -6.65 9.48 10.06
N VAL A 166 -5.58 9.50 9.29
CA VAL A 166 -4.87 10.73 8.88
C VAL A 166 -5.31 11.24 7.51
N GLU A 167 -6.33 10.60 6.90
CA GLU A 167 -6.88 10.95 5.58
C GLU A 167 -5.80 11.02 4.49
N PRO A 168 -5.15 9.89 4.19
CA PRO A 168 -4.13 9.86 3.15
C PRO A 168 -4.76 10.05 1.77
N GLU A 169 -3.97 10.42 0.78
CA GLU A 169 -4.35 10.47 -0.64
C GLU A 169 -4.03 9.14 -1.35
N VAL A 170 -2.97 8.49 -0.89
CA VAL A 170 -2.49 7.20 -1.41
C VAL A 170 -2.31 6.21 -0.26
N LEU A 171 -2.73 4.98 -0.46
CA LEU A 171 -2.56 3.88 0.48
C LEU A 171 -1.68 2.78 -0.13
N LEU A 172 -0.51 2.57 0.45
CA LEU A 172 0.42 1.52 0.07
C LEU A 172 0.18 0.29 0.95
N MET A 173 0.06 -0.89 0.34
CA MET A 173 -0.19 -2.14 1.06
C MET A 173 0.84 -3.20 0.65
N ASP A 174 1.69 -3.60 1.59
CA ASP A 174 2.71 -4.64 1.37
C ASP A 174 2.16 -5.99 1.83
N GLU A 175 1.69 -6.82 0.92
CA GLU A 175 1.13 -8.17 1.16
C GLU A 175 0.11 -8.23 2.33
N PRO A 176 -0.93 -7.39 2.38
CA PRO A 176 -1.76 -7.18 3.57
C PRO A 176 -2.58 -8.40 4.00
N THR A 177 -2.63 -9.45 3.18
CA THR A 177 -3.45 -10.65 3.43
C THR A 177 -2.62 -11.93 3.58
N SER A 178 -1.28 -11.86 3.43
CA SER A 178 -0.42 -13.05 3.35
C SER A 178 -0.41 -13.92 4.61
N ALA A 179 -0.69 -13.34 5.78
CA ALA A 179 -0.71 -14.03 7.07
C ALA A 179 -2.14 -14.28 7.61
N LEU A 180 -3.17 -14.11 6.75
CA LEU A 180 -4.57 -14.17 7.18
C LEU A 180 -5.27 -15.44 6.68
N ASP A 181 -6.29 -15.83 7.43
CA ASP A 181 -7.23 -16.86 7.01
C ASP A 181 -8.10 -16.39 5.82
N PRO A 182 -8.73 -17.32 5.07
CA PRO A 182 -9.51 -16.97 3.86
C PRO A 182 -10.66 -16.00 4.14
N ILE A 183 -11.33 -16.09 5.29
CA ILE A 183 -12.46 -15.20 5.64
C ILE A 183 -11.96 -13.79 5.88
N SER A 184 -10.86 -13.64 6.62
CA SER A 184 -10.22 -12.34 6.86
C SER A 184 -9.67 -11.73 5.57
N THR A 185 -9.15 -12.57 4.66
CA THR A 185 -8.68 -12.15 3.34
C THR A 185 -9.83 -11.54 2.51
N LEU A 186 -10.97 -12.23 2.42
CA LEU A 186 -12.14 -11.72 1.70
C LEU A 186 -12.62 -10.37 2.25
N LYS A 187 -12.69 -10.22 3.58
CA LYS A 187 -13.06 -8.94 4.20
C LYS A 187 -12.13 -7.79 3.81
N ILE A 188 -10.83 -8.05 3.61
CA ILE A 188 -9.88 -7.03 3.15
C ILE A 188 -10.05 -6.77 1.65
N GLU A 189 -10.34 -7.78 0.84
CA GLU A 189 -10.61 -7.61 -0.59
C GLU A 189 -11.88 -6.76 -0.82
N ASP A 190 -12.97 -7.06 -0.11
CA ASP A 190 -14.20 -6.27 -0.15
C ASP A 190 -13.94 -4.81 0.27
N LEU A 191 -13.14 -4.63 1.34
CA LEU A 191 -12.73 -3.32 1.80
C LEU A 191 -11.94 -2.53 0.75
N MET A 192 -11.08 -3.18 -0.04
CA MET A 192 -10.30 -2.49 -1.08
C MET A 192 -11.18 -1.94 -2.19
N ASP A 193 -12.26 -2.62 -2.55
CA ASP A 193 -13.20 -2.14 -3.55
C ASP A 193 -13.92 -0.86 -3.08
N ASP A 194 -14.25 -0.78 -1.79
CA ASP A 194 -14.79 0.44 -1.18
C ASP A 194 -13.75 1.58 -1.12
N LEU A 195 -12.49 1.24 -0.78
CA LEU A 195 -11.42 2.23 -0.61
C LEU A 195 -11.04 2.93 -1.92
N LYS A 196 -11.06 2.24 -3.08
CA LYS A 196 -10.69 2.86 -4.38
C LYS A 196 -11.60 4.02 -4.78
N SER A 197 -12.80 4.11 -4.21
CA SER A 197 -13.69 5.25 -4.46
C SER A 197 -13.15 6.58 -3.90
N ARG A 198 -12.19 6.53 -2.97
CA ARG A 198 -11.66 7.71 -2.24
C ARG A 198 -10.13 7.79 -2.25
N TYR A 199 -9.44 6.68 -2.43
CA TYR A 199 -8.00 6.58 -2.28
C TYR A 199 -7.37 5.95 -3.52
N THR A 200 -6.17 6.40 -3.86
CA THR A 200 -5.31 5.67 -4.79
C THR A 200 -4.62 4.55 -4.01
N VAL A 201 -4.69 3.32 -4.49
CA VAL A 201 -4.15 2.16 -3.77
C VAL A 201 -3.06 1.49 -4.58
N ALA A 202 -1.91 1.23 -3.97
CA ALA A 202 -0.88 0.35 -4.52
C ALA A 202 -0.71 -0.86 -3.59
N ILE A 203 -0.84 -2.06 -4.14
CA ILE A 203 -0.76 -3.30 -3.37
C ILE A 203 0.30 -4.24 -3.94
N VAL A 204 1.18 -4.72 -3.08
CA VAL A 204 2.03 -5.89 -3.38
C VAL A 204 1.26 -7.14 -3.00
N THR A 205 1.20 -8.10 -3.88
CA THR A 205 0.66 -9.43 -3.59
C THR A 205 1.39 -10.52 -4.39
N HIS A 206 1.56 -11.68 -3.79
CA HIS A 206 1.99 -12.89 -4.48
C HIS A 206 0.81 -13.76 -4.94
N ASN A 207 -0.43 -13.37 -4.58
CA ASN A 207 -1.64 -14.07 -4.99
C ASN A 207 -2.21 -13.43 -6.28
N MET A 208 -1.95 -14.09 -7.42
CA MET A 208 -2.41 -13.64 -8.74
C MET A 208 -3.94 -13.57 -8.83
N GLN A 209 -4.66 -14.49 -8.17
CA GLN A 209 -6.13 -14.46 -8.17
C GLN A 209 -6.65 -13.23 -7.42
N GLN A 210 -6.00 -12.84 -6.32
CA GLN A 210 -6.32 -11.61 -5.61
C GLN A 210 -6.09 -10.39 -6.52
N ALA A 211 -4.91 -10.27 -7.14
CA ALA A 211 -4.62 -9.17 -8.07
C ALA A 211 -5.68 -9.08 -9.18
N ALA A 212 -6.04 -10.22 -9.79
CA ALA A 212 -7.04 -10.29 -10.85
C ALA A 212 -8.44 -9.84 -10.42
N ARG A 213 -8.81 -10.05 -9.13
CA ARG A 213 -10.13 -9.65 -8.62
C ARG A 213 -10.24 -8.18 -8.25
N ILE A 214 -9.20 -7.63 -7.60
CA ILE A 214 -9.32 -6.31 -6.96
C ILE A 214 -8.64 -5.18 -7.73
N ALA A 215 -7.63 -5.46 -8.57
CA ALA A 215 -6.83 -4.40 -9.19
C ALA A 215 -7.40 -3.91 -10.52
N ASP A 216 -7.33 -2.59 -10.75
CA ASP A 216 -7.61 -1.97 -12.05
C ASP A 216 -6.41 -2.14 -13.01
N TYR A 217 -5.19 -2.00 -12.46
CA TYR A 217 -3.92 -2.14 -13.18
C TYR A 217 -3.01 -3.13 -12.47
N THR A 218 -2.19 -3.82 -13.24
CA THR A 218 -1.20 -4.76 -12.69
C THR A 218 0.15 -4.56 -13.33
N ALA A 219 1.22 -4.52 -12.51
CA ALA A 219 2.59 -4.50 -12.95
C ALA A 219 3.30 -5.80 -12.56
N PHE A 220 3.91 -6.46 -13.52
CA PHE A 220 4.72 -7.65 -13.29
C PHE A 220 6.19 -7.26 -13.10
N PHE A 221 6.72 -7.55 -11.92
CA PHE A 221 8.12 -7.32 -11.54
C PHE A 221 8.94 -8.60 -11.68
N LEU A 222 10.15 -8.45 -12.26
CA LEU A 222 11.12 -9.52 -12.34
C LEU A 222 12.55 -8.97 -12.22
N VAL A 223 13.32 -9.45 -11.26
CA VAL A 223 14.74 -9.12 -11.04
C VAL A 223 15.04 -7.61 -11.05
N GLY A 224 14.16 -6.84 -10.38
CA GLY A 224 14.29 -5.39 -10.22
C GLY A 224 13.74 -4.56 -11.38
N GLU A 225 13.10 -5.17 -12.36
CA GLU A 225 12.51 -4.50 -13.52
C GLU A 225 11.00 -4.64 -13.54
N VAL A 226 10.27 -3.68 -14.13
CA VAL A 226 8.88 -3.85 -14.55
C VAL A 226 8.90 -4.42 -15.95
N VAL A 227 8.52 -5.69 -16.06
CA VAL A 227 8.48 -6.42 -17.33
C VAL A 227 7.26 -6.02 -18.16
N GLU A 228 6.12 -5.88 -17.49
CA GLU A 228 4.87 -5.51 -18.12
C GLU A 228 3.98 -4.75 -17.16
N TYR A 229 3.30 -3.71 -17.65
CA TYR A 229 2.32 -2.93 -16.93
C TYR A 229 1.14 -2.65 -17.85
N ALA A 230 -0.06 -3.09 -17.45
CA ALA A 230 -1.28 -2.93 -18.25
C ALA A 230 -2.53 -2.90 -17.35
N SER A 231 -3.70 -2.71 -17.96
CA SER A 231 -4.95 -3.01 -17.25
C SER A 231 -4.93 -4.47 -16.80
N THR A 232 -5.46 -4.74 -15.61
CA THR A 232 -5.42 -6.08 -15.01
C THR A 232 -6.04 -7.12 -15.93
N ASN A 233 -7.16 -6.79 -16.56
CA ASN A 233 -7.79 -7.70 -17.53
C ASN A 233 -6.85 -8.02 -18.71
N GLU A 234 -6.21 -7.02 -19.31
CA GLU A 234 -5.28 -7.22 -20.44
C GLU A 234 -4.09 -8.09 -20.02
N LEU A 235 -3.44 -7.77 -18.90
CA LEU A 235 -2.27 -8.49 -18.42
C LEU A 235 -2.54 -9.97 -18.12
N PHE A 236 -3.72 -10.30 -17.56
CA PHE A 236 -4.07 -11.68 -17.22
C PHE A 236 -4.68 -12.48 -18.39
N THR A 237 -5.25 -11.83 -19.42
CA THR A 237 -5.90 -12.53 -20.55
C THR A 237 -5.04 -12.54 -21.82
N MET A 238 -4.27 -11.49 -22.05
CA MET A 238 -3.45 -11.30 -23.26
C MET A 238 -2.11 -10.65 -22.94
N PRO A 239 -1.26 -11.28 -22.10
CA PRO A 239 0.06 -10.74 -21.77
C PRO A 239 0.91 -10.58 -23.03
N LYS A 240 1.63 -9.48 -23.13
CA LYS A 240 2.49 -9.15 -24.30
C LYS A 240 3.89 -9.73 -24.17
N ASP A 241 4.40 -9.84 -22.93
CA ASP A 241 5.71 -10.40 -22.67
C ASP A 241 5.61 -11.89 -22.30
N LYS A 242 6.43 -12.71 -22.93
CA LYS A 242 6.47 -14.15 -22.70
C LYS A 242 6.75 -14.50 -21.22
N ARG A 243 7.59 -13.72 -20.55
CA ARG A 243 7.90 -13.90 -19.12
C ARG A 243 6.67 -13.68 -18.23
N THR A 244 5.81 -12.73 -18.61
CA THR A 244 4.52 -12.48 -17.93
C THR A 244 3.58 -13.68 -18.13
N GLU A 245 3.45 -14.19 -19.38
CA GLU A 245 2.64 -15.37 -19.68
C GLU A 245 3.10 -16.60 -18.89
N ASP A 246 4.41 -16.86 -18.88
CA ASP A 246 4.98 -18.01 -18.18
C ASP A 246 4.76 -17.89 -16.66
N TYR A 247 4.88 -16.68 -16.08
CA TYR A 247 4.60 -16.45 -14.66
C TYR A 247 3.13 -16.68 -14.31
N ILE A 248 2.19 -16.12 -15.08
CA ILE A 248 0.75 -16.23 -14.83
C ILE A 248 0.26 -17.68 -14.98
N THR A 249 0.82 -18.42 -15.96
CA THR A 249 0.45 -19.82 -16.22
C THR A 249 1.16 -20.83 -15.32
N GLY A 250 2.02 -20.37 -14.40
CA GLY A 250 2.77 -21.26 -13.51
C GLY A 250 3.89 -22.05 -14.20
N ARG A 251 4.32 -21.65 -15.39
CA ARG A 251 5.43 -22.26 -16.16
C ARG A 251 6.77 -21.58 -15.87
N PHE A 252 6.80 -20.74 -14.86
CA PHE A 252 7.97 -19.97 -14.46
C PHE A 252 8.84 -20.83 -13.55
N GLY A 253 10.00 -21.30 -14.03
CA GLY A 253 10.96 -22.13 -13.31
C GLY A 253 12.18 -22.40 -14.15
#